data_024e583de3b71099c710b91e077c59ee
#
_entry.id   024e583de3b71099c710b91e077c59ee
#
_cell.length_a   1.000
_cell.length_b   1.000
_cell.length_c   1.000
_cell.angle_alpha   90.00
_cell.angle_beta   90.00
_cell.angle_gamma   90.00
#
_symmetry.space_group_name_H-M   'P 1'
#
loop_
_entity.id
_entity.type
_entity.pdbx_description
1 polymer ?
#
loop_
_entity_poly.entity_id
_entity_poly.type
_entity_poly.pdbx_seq_one_letter_code
_entity_poly.pdbx_strand_id
1 'polypeptide(L)'
;TMADQQQDVLRFLPGIFGKDLRRIEMRKSYRNTVEIASYAANLIGVTDLELFERHGMPVLERNVTDLEAALREAVDTLFPEEKTYETAAVIVPDEKTAERAYLILREILVEKDFDCEKRLSWLNRDSSSFKKGLTVTTFYLAKGLEFDQVFSIFPKDEKREMMMQAQYIAATRALHELRVYHI
;
A
#
# COMPACT_ATOMS: atom_id res chain seq x y z
N THR A 1 3.12 3.35 22.23
CA THR A 1 3.36 4.33 21.15
C THR A 1 3.11 3.69 19.79
N MET A 2 2.94 4.49 18.75
CA MET A 2 2.74 3.98 17.38
C MET A 2 3.90 3.12 16.91
N ALA A 3 5.14 3.48 17.28
CA ALA A 3 6.31 2.69 16.97
C ALA A 3 6.29 1.32 17.64
N ASP A 4 5.80 1.26 18.87
CA ASP A 4 5.69 0.00 19.60
C ASP A 4 4.67 -0.94 18.99
N GLN A 5 3.53 -0.40 18.53
CA GLN A 5 2.50 -1.20 17.89
C GLN A 5 2.92 -1.68 16.50
N GLN A 6 3.64 -0.84 15.76
CA GLN A 6 4.23 -1.23 14.50
C GLN A 6 5.24 -2.36 14.70
N GLN A 7 6.06 -2.27 15.75
CA GLN A 7 6.99 -3.33 16.11
C GLN A 7 6.28 -4.60 16.55
N ASP A 8 5.18 -4.49 17.29
CA ASP A 8 4.42 -5.66 17.76
C ASP A 8 3.78 -6.40 16.58
N VAL A 9 3.17 -5.68 15.64
CA VAL A 9 2.59 -6.29 14.45
C VAL A 9 3.67 -7.00 13.62
N LEU A 10 4.84 -6.40 13.46
CA LEU A 10 5.92 -6.97 12.67
C LEU A 10 6.68 -8.08 13.40
N ARG A 11 6.73 -8.07 14.72
CA ARG A 11 7.25 -9.18 15.52
C ARG A 11 6.37 -10.42 15.41
N PHE A 12 5.07 -10.23 15.32
CA PHE A 12 4.12 -11.32 15.23
C PHE A 12 4.24 -12.09 13.92
N LEU A 13 4.51 -11.39 12.83
CA LEU A 13 4.59 -11.99 11.49
C LEU A 13 5.72 -13.02 11.34
N PRO A 14 6.98 -12.73 11.69
CA PRO A 14 8.05 -13.72 11.56
C PRO A 14 8.12 -14.73 12.70
N GLY A 15 7.66 -14.38 13.90
CA GLY A 15 7.82 -15.22 15.10
C GLY A 15 6.92 -16.44 15.17
N ILE A 16 5.71 -16.38 14.60
CA ILE A 16 4.71 -17.44 14.70
C ILE A 16 4.78 -18.38 13.51
N PHE A 17 5.04 -17.88 12.31
CA PHE A 17 4.85 -18.65 11.10
C PHE A 17 6.10 -18.75 10.22
N GLY A 18 7.11 -17.91 10.42
CA GLY A 18 8.35 -17.95 9.67
C GLY A 18 8.13 -18.03 8.15
N LYS A 19 8.79 -19.02 7.53
CA LYS A 19 8.65 -19.28 6.08
C LYS A 19 7.25 -19.74 5.68
N ASP A 20 6.51 -20.37 6.60
CA ASP A 20 5.17 -20.90 6.31
C ASP A 20 4.14 -19.79 6.19
N LEU A 21 4.22 -18.75 7.02
CA LEU A 21 3.34 -17.59 6.86
C LEU A 21 3.60 -16.89 5.52
N ARG A 22 4.86 -16.73 5.14
CA ARG A 22 5.23 -16.16 3.84
C ARG A 22 4.65 -16.97 2.70
N ARG A 23 4.72 -18.30 2.77
CA ARG A 23 4.11 -19.19 1.77
C ARG A 23 2.60 -19.09 1.75
N ILE A 24 1.95 -19.02 2.90
CA ILE A 24 0.49 -18.91 3.01
C ILE A 24 0.02 -17.57 2.44
N GLU A 25 0.68 -16.47 2.81
CA GLU A 25 0.39 -15.14 2.25
C GLU A 25 0.62 -15.12 0.75
N MET A 26 1.69 -15.73 0.26
CA MET A 26 2.00 -15.81 -1.17
C MET A 26 1.03 -16.70 -1.92
N ARG A 27 0.58 -17.82 -1.36
CA ARG A 27 -0.45 -18.68 -1.96
C ARG A 27 -1.80 -17.98 -2.04
N LYS A 28 -2.11 -17.10 -1.07
CA LYS A 28 -3.32 -16.26 -1.10
C LYS A 28 -3.21 -15.12 -2.08
N SER A 29 -2.02 -14.80 -2.56
CA SER A 29 -1.79 -13.69 -3.46
C SER A 29 -2.15 -13.99 -4.93
N TYR A 30 -2.86 -15.08 -5.20
CA TYR A 30 -3.42 -15.33 -6.55
C TYR A 30 -4.39 -14.23 -6.99
N ARG A 31 -4.83 -13.37 -6.07
CA ARG A 31 -5.64 -12.19 -6.38
C ARG A 31 -4.81 -11.04 -6.94
N ASN A 32 -3.51 -11.00 -6.62
CA ASN A 32 -2.60 -10.02 -7.19
C ASN A 32 -2.26 -10.40 -8.64
N THR A 33 -1.85 -9.42 -9.42
CA THR A 33 -1.25 -9.72 -10.73
C THR A 33 0.12 -10.36 -10.55
N VAL A 34 0.63 -11.03 -11.58
CA VAL A 34 1.97 -11.62 -11.59
C VAL A 34 3.03 -10.55 -11.26
N GLU A 35 2.89 -9.36 -11.83
CA GLU A 35 3.82 -8.25 -11.63
C GLU A 35 3.86 -7.81 -10.17
N ILE A 36 2.72 -7.67 -9.53
CA ILE A 36 2.63 -7.28 -8.12
C ILE A 36 3.16 -8.39 -7.20
N ALA A 37 2.75 -9.63 -7.45
CA ALA A 37 3.19 -10.77 -6.64
C ALA A 37 4.70 -10.98 -6.74
N SER A 38 5.27 -10.83 -7.93
CA SER A 38 6.71 -10.95 -8.15
C SER A 38 7.49 -9.83 -7.45
N TYR A 39 7.00 -8.61 -7.53
CA TYR A 39 7.59 -7.48 -6.82
C TYR A 39 7.59 -7.72 -5.30
N ALA A 40 6.44 -8.10 -4.75
CA ALA A 40 6.29 -8.36 -3.33
C ALA A 40 7.20 -9.50 -2.85
N ALA A 41 7.29 -10.57 -3.63
CA ALA A 41 8.16 -11.71 -3.34
C ALA A 41 9.63 -11.31 -3.28
N ASN A 42 10.08 -10.47 -4.20
CA ASN A 42 11.45 -9.98 -4.22
C ASN A 42 11.79 -9.15 -2.97
N LEU A 43 10.83 -8.40 -2.42
CA LEU A 43 11.03 -7.64 -1.19
C LEU A 43 11.42 -8.53 0.00
N ILE A 44 10.88 -9.73 0.08
CA ILE A 44 11.11 -10.65 1.20
C ILE A 44 12.02 -11.82 0.83
N GLY A 45 12.63 -11.79 -0.37
CA GLY A 45 13.58 -12.81 -0.80
C GLY A 45 12.98 -14.17 -1.13
N VAL A 46 11.71 -14.23 -1.47
CA VAL A 46 11.03 -15.47 -1.90
C VAL A 46 11.11 -15.57 -3.41
N THR A 47 11.70 -16.68 -3.91
CA THR A 47 11.89 -16.91 -5.34
C THR A 47 11.03 -18.05 -5.89
N ASP A 48 10.45 -18.86 -5.01
CA ASP A 48 9.66 -20.04 -5.36
C ASP A 48 8.17 -19.70 -5.23
N LEU A 49 7.61 -19.14 -6.33
CA LEU A 49 6.23 -18.75 -6.40
C LEU A 49 5.47 -19.56 -7.44
N GLU A 50 4.41 -20.22 -6.99
CA GLU A 50 3.36 -20.66 -7.90
C GLU A 50 2.46 -19.46 -8.19
N LEU A 51 2.64 -18.84 -9.34
CA LEU A 51 1.85 -17.70 -9.76
C LEU A 51 0.77 -18.14 -10.73
N PHE A 52 -0.45 -17.67 -10.46
CA PHE A 52 -1.51 -17.72 -11.46
C PHE A 52 -1.21 -16.67 -12.53
N GLU A 53 -1.48 -17.00 -13.78
CA GLU A 53 -1.11 -16.18 -14.94
C GLU A 53 -2.02 -14.97 -15.18
N ARG A 54 -2.35 -14.21 -14.14
CA ARG A 54 -3.07 -12.96 -14.34
C ARG A 54 -2.09 -11.81 -14.40
N HIS A 55 -1.80 -11.35 -15.60
CA HIS A 55 -0.94 -10.20 -15.83
C HIS A 55 -1.70 -8.88 -15.71
N GLY A 56 -0.98 -7.83 -15.34
CA GLY A 56 -1.51 -6.48 -15.23
C GLY A 56 -0.43 -5.45 -15.55
N MET A 57 -0.60 -4.26 -15.00
CA MET A 57 0.35 -3.17 -15.18
C MET A 57 1.71 -3.51 -14.55
N PRO A 58 2.83 -3.09 -15.17
CA PRO A 58 4.12 -3.16 -14.49
C PRO A 58 4.08 -2.38 -13.18
N VAL A 59 4.78 -2.87 -12.16
CA VAL A 59 4.97 -2.12 -10.92
C VAL A 59 5.90 -0.95 -11.21
N LEU A 60 5.43 0.26 -10.94
CA LEU A 60 6.25 1.47 -11.03
C LEU A 60 6.92 1.72 -9.68
N GLU A 61 8.24 1.87 -9.68
CA GLU A 61 9.02 2.18 -8.49
C GLU A 61 9.83 3.45 -8.74
N ARG A 62 9.67 4.46 -7.89
CA ARG A 62 10.30 5.77 -8.07
C ARG A 62 10.81 6.36 -6.77
N ASN A 63 11.95 7.02 -6.87
CA ASN A 63 12.46 7.88 -5.82
C ASN A 63 11.92 9.30 -6.04
N VAL A 64 11.34 9.89 -5.03
CA VAL A 64 10.83 11.25 -5.04
C VAL A 64 11.36 12.03 -3.84
N THR A 65 11.26 13.34 -3.88
CA THR A 65 11.90 14.20 -2.89
C THR A 65 11.23 14.15 -1.51
N ASP A 66 9.91 14.05 -1.46
CA ASP A 66 9.15 14.09 -0.21
C ASP A 66 7.75 13.51 -0.38
N LEU A 67 7.00 13.48 0.71
CA LEU A 67 5.63 12.99 0.73
C LEU A 67 4.71 13.74 -0.23
N GLU A 68 4.80 15.06 -0.27
CA GLU A 68 3.94 15.85 -1.16
C GLU A 68 4.18 15.50 -2.63
N ALA A 69 5.44 15.36 -3.03
CA ALA A 69 5.79 14.98 -4.40
C ALA A 69 5.21 13.59 -4.75
N ALA A 70 5.31 12.63 -3.83
CA ALA A 70 4.73 11.30 -4.03
C ALA A 70 3.21 11.38 -4.20
N LEU A 71 2.53 12.15 -3.36
CA LEU A 71 1.08 12.28 -3.39
C LEU A 71 0.59 13.00 -4.66
N ARG A 72 1.33 13.98 -5.15
CA ARG A 72 1.00 14.64 -6.42
C ARG A 72 1.09 13.68 -7.59
N GLU A 73 2.14 12.86 -7.65
CA GLU A 73 2.24 11.83 -8.69
C GLU A 73 1.13 10.78 -8.56
N ALA A 74 0.79 10.38 -7.34
CA ALA A 74 -0.30 9.42 -7.09
C ALA A 74 -1.63 9.96 -7.62
N VAL A 75 -1.94 11.21 -7.34
CA VAL A 75 -3.19 11.86 -7.79
C VAL A 75 -3.26 11.93 -9.31
N ASP A 76 -2.13 12.17 -9.98
CA ASP A 76 -2.09 12.23 -11.46
C ASP A 76 -2.48 10.90 -12.12
N THR A 77 -2.33 9.80 -11.41
CA THR A 77 -2.62 8.44 -11.91
C THR A 77 -3.82 7.79 -11.22
N LEU A 78 -4.46 8.51 -10.31
CA LEU A 78 -5.60 8.00 -9.56
C LEU A 78 -6.82 7.80 -10.46
N PHE A 79 -7.41 6.61 -10.38
CA PHE A 79 -8.63 6.26 -11.12
C PHE A 79 -8.56 6.61 -12.60
N PRO A 80 -7.66 5.97 -13.39
CA PRO A 80 -7.56 6.24 -14.82
C PRO A 80 -8.91 6.00 -15.52
N GLU A 81 -9.25 6.86 -16.47
CA GLU A 81 -10.53 6.79 -17.20
C GLU A 81 -10.74 5.46 -17.92
N GLU A 82 -9.64 4.88 -18.44
CA GLU A 82 -9.67 3.61 -19.16
C GLU A 82 -9.84 2.38 -18.26
N LYS A 83 -9.83 2.57 -16.95
CA LYS A 83 -9.97 1.50 -15.96
C LYS A 83 -11.27 1.66 -15.17
N THR A 84 -11.79 0.55 -14.67
CA THR A 84 -13.00 0.51 -13.86
C THR A 84 -12.71 0.44 -12.35
N TYR A 85 -11.63 1.05 -11.91
CA TYR A 85 -11.24 1.02 -10.51
C TYR A 85 -12.21 1.82 -9.64
N GLU A 86 -12.60 1.24 -8.52
CA GLU A 86 -13.49 1.89 -7.55
C GLU A 86 -12.78 2.24 -6.24
N THR A 87 -11.63 1.59 -5.97
CA THR A 87 -10.90 1.74 -4.71
C THR A 87 -9.42 1.98 -4.98
N ALA A 88 -8.84 2.86 -4.17
CA ALA A 88 -7.41 3.08 -4.15
C ALA A 88 -6.96 3.35 -2.71
N ALA A 89 -5.71 3.06 -2.41
CA ALA A 89 -5.13 3.35 -1.11
C ALA A 89 -3.75 3.97 -1.23
N VAL A 90 -3.50 4.96 -0.38
CA VAL A 90 -2.17 5.43 -0.03
C VAL A 90 -1.78 4.73 1.26
N ILE A 91 -0.74 3.92 1.22
CA ILE A 91 -0.27 3.13 2.36
C ILE A 91 1.11 3.60 2.77
N VAL A 92 1.23 3.96 4.05
CA VAL A 92 2.42 4.58 4.63
C VAL A 92 2.86 3.83 5.90
N PRO A 93 4.08 4.09 6.42
CA PRO A 93 4.60 3.30 7.54
C PRO A 93 3.96 3.57 8.90
N ASP A 94 3.41 4.76 9.14
CA ASP A 94 2.90 5.13 10.46
C ASP A 94 1.71 6.09 10.38
N GLU A 95 0.99 6.21 11.50
CA GLU A 95 -0.22 7.03 11.56
C GLU A 95 0.05 8.53 11.43
N LYS A 96 1.19 9.00 11.89
CA LYS A 96 1.56 10.40 11.76
C LYS A 96 1.77 10.79 10.29
N THR A 97 2.43 9.92 9.52
CA THR A 97 2.58 10.10 8.08
C THR A 97 1.23 10.00 7.38
N ALA A 98 0.37 9.09 7.81
CA ALA A 98 -0.99 8.94 7.25
C ALA A 98 -1.81 10.21 7.46
N GLU A 99 -1.78 10.80 8.65
CA GLU A 99 -2.46 12.07 8.93
C GLU A 99 -1.96 13.19 8.01
N ARG A 100 -0.66 13.33 7.90
CA ARG A 100 -0.05 14.32 7.00
C ARG A 100 -0.45 14.09 5.55
N ALA A 101 -0.40 12.85 5.10
CA ALA A 101 -0.82 12.47 3.74
C ALA A 101 -2.29 12.83 3.48
N TYR A 102 -3.15 12.53 4.44
CA TYR A 102 -4.57 12.86 4.34
C TYR A 102 -4.80 14.36 4.18
N LEU A 103 -4.15 15.18 5.00
CA LEU A 103 -4.28 16.63 4.94
C LEU A 103 -3.75 17.21 3.61
N ILE A 104 -2.62 16.72 3.14
CA ILE A 104 -2.06 17.13 1.85
C ILE A 104 -2.99 16.73 0.69
N LEU A 105 -3.51 15.50 0.72
CA LEU A 105 -4.42 15.02 -0.32
C LEU A 105 -5.72 15.83 -0.37
N ARG A 106 -6.25 16.25 0.77
CA ARG A 106 -7.43 17.12 0.77
C ARG A 106 -7.20 18.41 -0.01
N GLU A 107 -6.04 19.02 0.18
CA GLU A 107 -5.70 20.25 -0.53
C GLU A 107 -5.53 20.01 -2.04
N ILE A 108 -4.80 18.96 -2.42
CA ILE A 108 -4.56 18.63 -3.82
C ILE A 108 -5.85 18.28 -4.55
N LEU A 109 -6.68 17.44 -3.92
CA LEU A 109 -7.89 16.90 -4.55
C LEU A 109 -9.00 17.94 -4.69
N VAL A 110 -9.08 18.90 -3.78
CA VAL A 110 -10.02 20.03 -3.92
C VAL A 110 -9.74 20.84 -5.17
N GLU A 111 -8.46 21.04 -5.51
CA GLU A 111 -8.06 21.74 -6.74
C GLU A 111 -8.50 20.98 -8.00
N LYS A 112 -8.76 19.68 -7.90
CA LYS A 112 -9.11 18.80 -9.02
C LYS A 112 -10.59 18.41 -9.06
N ASP A 113 -11.45 19.13 -8.38
CA ASP A 113 -12.89 18.86 -8.31
C ASP A 113 -13.24 17.45 -7.79
N PHE A 114 -12.39 16.88 -6.94
CA PHE A 114 -12.62 15.59 -6.33
C PHE A 114 -13.48 15.75 -5.07
N ASP A 115 -14.56 14.97 -4.96
CA ASP A 115 -15.45 15.00 -3.80
C ASP A 115 -14.81 14.29 -2.60
N CYS A 116 -14.04 15.04 -1.82
CA CYS A 116 -13.30 14.48 -0.67
C CYS A 116 -14.23 13.93 0.41
N GLU A 117 -15.40 14.51 0.62
CA GLU A 117 -16.32 14.01 1.63
C GLU A 117 -16.86 12.62 1.31
N LYS A 118 -17.14 12.37 0.05
CA LYS A 118 -17.69 11.09 -0.41
C LYS A 118 -16.61 10.07 -0.76
N ARG A 119 -15.44 10.53 -1.23
CA ARG A 119 -14.47 9.66 -1.90
C ARG A 119 -13.08 9.66 -1.30
N LEU A 120 -12.81 10.43 -0.24
CA LEU A 120 -11.55 10.41 0.49
C LEU A 120 -11.80 9.94 1.92
N SER A 121 -11.04 8.96 2.38
CA SER A 121 -11.15 8.41 3.73
C SER A 121 -9.77 8.31 4.37
N TRP A 122 -9.73 8.55 5.67
CA TRP A 122 -8.57 8.25 6.50
C TRP A 122 -8.92 7.09 7.42
N LEU A 123 -8.35 5.93 7.15
CA LEU A 123 -8.53 4.75 7.98
C LEU A 123 -7.49 4.78 9.09
N ASN A 124 -7.94 5.06 10.30
CA ASN A 124 -7.14 5.04 11.52
C ASN A 124 -7.71 3.99 12.49
N ARG A 125 -7.16 3.90 13.69
CA ARG A 125 -7.59 2.90 14.68
C ARG A 125 -9.04 2.99 15.08
N ASP A 126 -9.61 4.20 15.05
CA ASP A 126 -10.97 4.45 15.50
C ASP A 126 -11.99 4.27 14.37
N SER A 127 -11.50 3.99 13.16
CA SER A 127 -12.37 3.80 12.00
C SER A 127 -13.02 2.43 12.00
N SER A 128 -14.33 2.40 11.77
CA SER A 128 -15.10 1.16 11.68
C SER A 128 -15.29 0.67 10.25
N SER A 129 -15.15 1.55 9.26
CA SER A 129 -15.34 1.23 7.86
C SER A 129 -14.62 2.24 6.98
N PHE A 130 -14.41 1.90 5.70
CA PHE A 130 -13.92 2.82 4.70
C PHE A 130 -14.87 2.87 3.51
N LYS A 131 -14.84 3.98 2.78
CA LYS A 131 -15.69 4.22 1.61
C LYS A 131 -15.00 3.74 0.33
N LYS A 132 -15.75 3.57 -0.74
CA LYS A 132 -15.20 3.53 -2.08
C LYS A 132 -14.48 4.87 -2.36
N GLY A 133 -13.43 4.82 -3.16
CA GLY A 133 -12.61 5.99 -3.45
C GLY A 133 -11.19 5.79 -2.96
N LEU A 134 -10.56 6.87 -2.53
CA LEU A 134 -9.18 6.87 -2.05
C LEU A 134 -9.15 6.80 -0.52
N THR A 135 -8.44 5.81 0.00
CA THR A 135 -8.22 5.62 1.43
C THR A 135 -6.75 5.89 1.77
N VAL A 136 -6.52 6.65 2.84
CA VAL A 136 -5.17 6.83 3.41
C VAL A 136 -5.09 5.99 4.68
N THR A 137 -4.05 5.17 4.80
CA THR A 137 -3.87 4.30 5.97
C THR A 137 -2.42 3.85 6.13
N THR A 138 -2.18 3.13 7.22
CA THR A 138 -0.89 2.47 7.47
C THR A 138 -0.92 1.03 6.95
N PHE A 139 0.27 0.45 6.75
CA PHE A 139 0.36 -0.93 6.28
C PHE A 139 -0.31 -1.93 7.25
N TYR A 140 -0.21 -1.70 8.56
CA TYR A 140 -0.78 -2.63 9.54
C TYR A 140 -2.31 -2.51 9.67
N LEU A 141 -2.88 -1.32 9.44
CA LEU A 141 -4.33 -1.15 9.41
C LEU A 141 -4.94 -1.63 8.09
N ALA A 142 -4.15 -1.65 7.02
CA ALA A 142 -4.57 -2.16 5.72
C ALA A 142 -4.62 -3.68 5.65
N LYS A 143 -4.12 -4.37 6.65
CA LYS A 143 -4.09 -5.83 6.68
C LYS A 143 -5.50 -6.41 6.52
N GLY A 144 -5.65 -7.34 5.59
CA GLY A 144 -6.94 -7.94 5.28
C GLY A 144 -7.81 -7.15 4.30
N LEU A 145 -7.39 -5.95 3.92
CA LEU A 145 -8.08 -5.12 2.93
C LEU A 145 -7.41 -5.26 1.56
N GLU A 146 -8.17 -4.97 0.51
CA GLU A 146 -7.70 -4.99 -0.87
C GLU A 146 -8.22 -3.77 -1.61
N PHE A 147 -7.40 -3.24 -2.52
CA PHE A 147 -7.71 -2.05 -3.29
C PHE A 147 -7.33 -2.26 -4.75
N ASP A 148 -8.10 -1.69 -5.67
CA ASP A 148 -7.79 -1.78 -7.11
C ASP A 148 -6.41 -1.17 -7.42
N GLN A 149 -6.11 0.01 -6.83
CA GLN A 149 -4.81 0.67 -6.91
C GLN A 149 -4.21 0.85 -5.53
N VAL A 150 -2.89 0.65 -5.41
CA VAL A 150 -2.15 0.98 -4.19
C VAL A 150 -0.96 1.88 -4.54
N PHE A 151 -0.81 2.93 -3.75
CA PHE A 151 0.33 3.83 -3.74
C PHE A 151 1.09 3.61 -2.44
N SER A 152 2.19 2.88 -2.50
CA SER A 152 3.03 2.57 -1.35
C SER A 152 4.08 3.66 -1.20
N ILE A 153 4.11 4.36 -0.07
CA ILE A 153 5.02 5.47 0.17
C ILE A 153 5.80 5.21 1.45
N PHE A 154 7.09 4.96 1.32
CA PHE A 154 7.99 4.60 2.42
C PHE A 154 9.31 5.35 2.33
N PRO A 155 9.99 5.58 3.48
CA PRO A 155 11.30 6.23 3.48
C PRO A 155 12.35 5.47 2.68
N LYS A 156 13.19 6.22 1.97
CA LYS A 156 14.19 5.73 1.03
C LYS A 156 15.31 4.91 1.68
N ASP A 157 15.75 5.33 2.85
CA ASP A 157 16.96 4.82 3.49
C ASP A 157 16.71 3.76 4.56
N GLU A 158 15.48 3.36 4.76
CA GLU A 158 15.15 2.35 5.75
C GLU A 158 15.19 0.95 5.15
N LYS A 159 16.40 0.41 5.00
CA LYS A 159 16.63 -0.96 4.54
C LYS A 159 16.51 -1.99 5.66
N ARG A 160 15.74 -1.71 6.68
CA ARG A 160 15.52 -2.67 7.76
C ARG A 160 14.57 -3.75 7.27
N GLU A 161 14.81 -4.98 7.69
CA GLU A 161 13.93 -6.11 7.42
C GLU A 161 12.47 -5.78 7.75
N MET A 162 12.26 -5.05 8.84
CA MET A 162 10.96 -4.56 9.26
C MET A 162 10.27 -3.71 8.18
N MET A 163 11.00 -2.77 7.54
CA MET A 163 10.44 -1.94 6.47
C MET A 163 10.18 -2.71 5.20
N MET A 164 10.99 -3.68 4.88
CA MET A 164 10.75 -4.56 3.72
C MET A 164 9.48 -5.37 3.90
N GLN A 165 9.23 -5.86 5.10
CA GLN A 165 7.98 -6.56 5.41
C GLN A 165 6.77 -5.63 5.37
N ALA A 166 6.91 -4.40 5.87
CA ALA A 166 5.85 -3.39 5.79
C ALA A 166 5.51 -3.07 4.33
N GLN A 167 6.53 -2.91 3.49
CA GLN A 167 6.35 -2.68 2.05
C GLN A 167 5.72 -3.89 1.36
N TYR A 168 6.08 -5.11 1.77
CA TYR A 168 5.45 -6.33 1.29
C TYR A 168 3.95 -6.34 1.59
N ILE A 169 3.58 -6.04 2.83
CA ILE A 169 2.16 -5.98 3.22
C ILE A 169 1.43 -4.94 2.38
N ALA A 170 1.99 -3.74 2.24
CA ALA A 170 1.40 -2.68 1.42
C ALA A 170 1.22 -3.13 -0.04
N ALA A 171 2.24 -3.71 -0.64
CA ALA A 171 2.23 -4.16 -2.03
C ALA A 171 1.14 -5.21 -2.28
N THR A 172 0.99 -6.16 -1.36
CA THR A 172 0.02 -7.25 -1.50
C THR A 172 -1.44 -6.82 -1.31
N ARG A 173 -1.68 -5.56 -0.92
CA ARG A 173 -3.04 -4.99 -0.88
C ARG A 173 -3.55 -4.57 -2.27
N ALA A 174 -2.68 -4.53 -3.28
CA ALA A 174 -3.03 -4.12 -4.62
C ALA A 174 -3.60 -5.30 -5.44
N LEU A 175 -4.78 -5.11 -6.00
CA LEU A 175 -5.40 -6.10 -6.90
C LEU A 175 -4.92 -5.93 -8.33
N HIS A 176 -4.82 -4.70 -8.84
CA HIS A 176 -4.61 -4.44 -10.27
C HIS A 176 -3.39 -3.57 -10.56
N GLU A 177 -3.12 -2.58 -9.73
CA GLU A 177 -2.05 -1.61 -9.98
C GLU A 177 -1.33 -1.23 -8.70
N LEU A 178 0.00 -1.28 -8.75
CA LEU A 178 0.88 -0.90 -7.64
C LEU A 178 1.89 0.12 -8.13
N ARG A 179 1.98 1.23 -7.42
CA ARG A 179 3.02 2.25 -7.58
C ARG A 179 3.74 2.42 -6.25
N VAL A 180 5.06 2.39 -6.30
CA VAL A 180 5.91 2.44 -5.11
C VAL A 180 6.75 3.71 -5.17
N TYR A 181 6.68 4.50 -4.11
CA TYR A 181 7.43 5.73 -3.96
C TYR A 181 8.34 5.64 -2.75
N HIS A 182 9.60 5.98 -2.96
CA HIS A 182 10.59 6.09 -1.89
C HIS A 182 10.88 7.57 -1.65
N ILE A 183 10.67 8.01 -0.42
CA ILE A 183 10.81 9.42 -0.02
C ILE A 183 11.95 9.64 0.95
#